data_1c48ef6d94937d0dcca6ae74083b6638
#
_entry.id   1c48ef6d94937d0dcca6ae74083b6638
#
_cell.length_a   1.000
_cell.length_b   1.000
_cell.length_c   1.000
_cell.angle_alpha   90.00
_cell.angle_beta   90.00
_cell.angle_gamma   90.00
#
_symmetry.space_group_name_H-M   'P 1'
#
loop_
_entity.id
_entity.type
_entity.pdbx_description
1 polymer ?
#
loop_
_entity_poly.entity_id
_entity_poly.type
_entity_poly.pdbx_seq_one_letter_code
_entity_poly.pdbx_strand_id
1 'polypeptide(L)'
;MSRRGAYLAGTVTAVVLAAPAASQAAVSNIGSDLSGSAGVAIQRTQDTALAQLQAPGGEPTAPHGGQVLAVRVTGCSQHDNVPQAPETRLFVQVLQPQGDGSNLVVSSSQPFDLPICGRAGADHGTLSTFSPSDQCISRGDRVGVVVGGQTPGYPNGTQYFIARSSPGASLGAFSGNGQTVNGSRFTLAPLADTELLMQAAIGSGADSPSGCTSDAPGGGGGGGGGGGGSGGTGPTAASLVVAKPATATRRGKATVAIGCKLPAGDTCRFALVLFRGKARIATVAGAVPGGEARALPLRLNKAGKAALRRGRLAGTLRGTVRGRGGKATVALRLTVTRGR
;
A
#
# COMPACT_ATOMS: atom_id res chain seq x y z
N MET A 1 -9.77 84.39 -28.89
CA MET A 1 -10.72 83.40 -28.39
C MET A 1 -10.02 82.08 -28.44
N SER A 2 -9.46 81.59 -27.28
CA SER A 2 -8.67 80.43 -27.17
C SER A 2 -9.51 79.34 -26.50
N ARG A 3 -9.75 78.14 -27.17
CA ARG A 3 -10.44 77.01 -26.59
C ARG A 3 -9.38 75.99 -26.08
N ARG A 4 -9.32 75.87 -24.76
CA ARG A 4 -8.53 74.80 -24.09
C ARG A 4 -9.35 73.54 -24.08
N GLY A 5 -8.85 72.50 -24.78
CA GLY A 5 -9.37 71.11 -24.70
C GLY A 5 -8.70 70.39 -23.53
N ALA A 6 -9.52 69.91 -22.60
CA ALA A 6 -9.05 69.02 -21.50
C ALA A 6 -9.04 67.57 -21.97
N TYR A 7 -7.88 66.92 -21.93
CA TYR A 7 -7.74 65.46 -22.14
C TYR A 7 -7.91 64.77 -20.79
N LEU A 8 -8.94 63.91 -20.68
CA LEU A 8 -9.16 63.00 -19.59
C LEU A 8 -8.33 61.74 -19.90
N ALA A 9 -7.26 61.52 -19.12
CA ALA A 9 -6.49 60.27 -19.15
C ALA A 9 -7.21 59.23 -18.29
N GLY A 10 -7.82 58.24 -18.93
CA GLY A 10 -8.42 57.07 -18.26
C GLY A 10 -7.35 56.02 -17.96
N THR A 11 -7.10 55.80 -16.69
CA THR A 11 -6.23 54.68 -16.22
C THR A 11 -6.99 53.35 -16.31
N VAL A 12 -6.56 52.47 -17.23
CA VAL A 12 -7.07 51.10 -17.32
C VAL A 12 -6.27 50.23 -16.33
N THR A 13 -6.93 49.86 -15.23
CA THR A 13 -6.35 48.91 -14.27
C THR A 13 -6.55 47.50 -14.82
N ALA A 14 -5.47 46.86 -15.29
CA ALA A 14 -5.47 45.45 -15.70
C ALA A 14 -5.51 44.56 -14.44
N VAL A 15 -6.65 43.91 -14.18
CA VAL A 15 -6.77 42.88 -13.16
C VAL A 15 -6.16 41.59 -13.75
N VAL A 16 -4.96 41.24 -13.30
CA VAL A 16 -4.32 39.95 -13.59
C VAL A 16 -5.03 38.90 -12.74
N LEU A 17 -5.94 38.14 -13.33
CA LEU A 17 -6.50 36.95 -12.74
C LEU A 17 -5.39 35.87 -12.72
N ALA A 18 -4.75 35.67 -11.55
CA ALA A 18 -3.88 34.52 -11.31
C ALA A 18 -4.74 33.27 -11.36
N ALA A 19 -4.70 32.52 -12.46
CA ALA A 19 -5.29 31.19 -12.53
C ALA A 19 -4.57 30.30 -11.49
N PRO A 20 -5.31 29.53 -10.66
CA PRO A 20 -4.69 28.57 -9.79
C PRO A 20 -3.92 27.58 -10.65
N ALA A 21 -2.60 27.43 -10.39
CA ALA A 21 -1.80 26.41 -11.03
C ALA A 21 -2.41 25.06 -10.69
N ALA A 22 -2.98 24.38 -11.68
CA ALA A 22 -3.43 23.02 -11.53
C ALA A 22 -2.21 22.20 -11.07
N SER A 23 -2.27 21.64 -9.85
CA SER A 23 -1.22 20.74 -9.37
C SER A 23 -1.18 19.55 -10.33
N GLN A 24 -0.16 19.51 -11.16
CA GLN A 24 0.04 18.36 -12.05
C GLN A 24 0.24 17.13 -11.19
N ALA A 25 -0.55 16.11 -11.48
CA ALA A 25 -0.33 14.76 -10.96
C ALA A 25 1.09 14.34 -11.36
N ALA A 26 1.93 14.04 -10.37
CA ALA A 26 3.30 13.63 -10.60
C ALA A 26 3.48 12.19 -10.14
N VAL A 27 3.98 11.34 -11.04
CA VAL A 27 4.46 10.00 -10.70
C VAL A 27 5.98 10.06 -10.61
N SER A 28 6.51 9.70 -9.45
CA SER A 28 7.96 9.54 -9.24
C SER A 28 8.30 8.07 -9.03
N ASN A 29 9.48 7.66 -9.48
CA ASN A 29 10.01 6.33 -9.24
C ASN A 29 11.10 6.40 -8.18
N ILE A 30 11.08 5.45 -7.24
CA ILE A 30 12.13 5.26 -6.22
C ILE A 30 12.66 3.83 -6.27
N GLY A 31 13.87 3.62 -5.80
CA GLY A 31 14.57 2.34 -5.82
C GLY A 31 15.53 2.19 -7.00
N SER A 32 15.65 0.98 -7.52
CA SER A 32 16.55 0.65 -8.65
C SER A 32 16.03 1.19 -9.98
N ASP A 33 16.95 1.42 -10.91
CA ASP A 33 16.64 1.68 -12.33
C ASP A 33 16.19 0.41 -13.09
N LEU A 34 16.27 -0.75 -12.41
CA LEU A 34 15.95 -2.09 -12.95
C LEU A 34 16.84 -2.51 -14.14
N SER A 35 17.97 -1.84 -14.35
CA SER A 35 18.91 -2.24 -15.39
C SER A 35 19.64 -3.54 -15.00
N GLY A 36 19.76 -4.46 -15.94
CA GLY A 36 20.45 -5.74 -15.74
C GLY A 36 19.60 -6.83 -15.12
N SER A 37 20.23 -7.96 -14.83
CA SER A 37 19.61 -9.16 -14.30
C SER A 37 20.03 -9.42 -12.86
N ALA A 38 19.18 -10.09 -12.10
CA ALA A 38 19.49 -10.52 -10.74
C ALA A 38 20.57 -11.61 -10.76
N GLY A 39 21.66 -11.37 -10.04
CA GLY A 39 22.78 -12.32 -9.95
C GLY A 39 23.10 -12.75 -8.53
N VAL A 40 22.49 -12.11 -7.53
CA VAL A 40 22.68 -12.40 -6.12
C VAL A 40 21.46 -13.13 -5.58
N ALA A 41 21.67 -14.35 -5.10
CA ALA A 41 20.64 -15.12 -4.42
C ALA A 41 20.48 -14.65 -2.98
N ILE A 42 19.25 -14.30 -2.59
CA ILE A 42 18.87 -14.06 -1.21
C ILE A 42 18.20 -15.33 -0.70
N GLN A 43 18.99 -16.15 0.01
CA GLN A 43 18.50 -17.37 0.63
C GLN A 43 18.22 -17.11 2.12
N ARG A 44 17.04 -17.44 2.59
CA ARG A 44 16.63 -17.21 3.98
C ARG A 44 15.77 -18.36 4.50
N THR A 45 16.02 -18.71 5.76
CA THR A 45 15.22 -19.67 6.52
C THR A 45 14.10 -19.01 7.32
N GLN A 46 14.09 -17.67 7.38
CA GLN A 46 13.09 -16.86 8.04
C GLN A 46 12.60 -15.76 7.09
N ASP A 47 11.41 -15.23 7.35
CA ASP A 47 10.93 -14.06 6.63
C ASP A 47 11.97 -12.96 6.72
N THR A 48 12.29 -12.35 5.59
CA THR A 48 13.35 -11.34 5.52
C THR A 48 12.79 -10.07 4.88
N ALA A 49 12.88 -8.98 5.63
CA ALA A 49 12.60 -7.65 5.13
C ALA A 49 13.83 -7.11 4.39
N LEU A 50 13.61 -6.54 3.21
CA LEU A 50 14.63 -5.99 2.33
C LEU A 50 14.21 -4.58 1.90
N ALA A 51 15.13 -3.62 1.95
CA ALA A 51 14.90 -2.30 1.39
C ALA A 51 16.21 -1.69 0.89
N GLN A 52 16.16 -0.92 -0.19
CA GLN A 52 17.32 -0.19 -0.67
C GLN A 52 17.66 0.92 0.31
N LEU A 53 18.89 0.92 0.82
CA LEU A 53 19.42 1.99 1.66
C LEU A 53 20.13 3.05 0.84
N GLN A 54 20.87 2.63 -0.19
CA GLN A 54 21.58 3.48 -1.14
C GLN A 54 21.53 2.84 -2.53
N ALA A 55 21.07 3.58 -3.53
CA ALA A 55 21.01 3.14 -4.92
C ALA A 55 21.84 4.09 -5.79
N PRO A 56 22.87 3.61 -6.47
CA PRO A 56 23.57 4.41 -7.47
C PRO A 56 22.63 4.80 -8.61
N GLY A 57 22.45 6.10 -8.83
CA GLY A 57 21.56 6.62 -9.88
C GLY A 57 20.06 6.52 -9.59
N GLY A 58 19.65 6.14 -8.38
CA GLY A 58 18.25 6.07 -7.96
C GLY A 58 18.01 6.72 -6.59
N GLU A 59 16.77 7.06 -6.31
CA GLU A 59 16.33 7.60 -5.03
C GLU A 59 15.84 6.47 -4.11
N PRO A 60 16.48 6.19 -2.95
CA PRO A 60 16.04 5.11 -2.06
C PRO A 60 14.83 5.49 -1.20
N THR A 61 14.44 6.77 -1.19
CA THR A 61 13.33 7.31 -0.39
C THR A 61 12.34 8.09 -1.23
N ALA A 62 11.11 8.16 -0.76
CA ALA A 62 10.07 8.92 -1.43
C ALA A 62 10.37 10.43 -1.43
N PRO A 63 10.44 11.10 -2.59
CA PRO A 63 10.69 12.54 -2.68
C PRO A 63 9.48 13.38 -2.24
N HIS A 64 8.30 12.79 -2.20
CA HIS A 64 7.04 13.41 -1.77
C HIS A 64 6.11 12.35 -1.19
N GLY A 65 5.07 12.78 -0.47
CA GLY A 65 3.97 11.91 -0.04
C GLY A 65 3.07 11.54 -1.21
N GLY A 66 2.35 10.42 -1.07
CA GLY A 66 1.44 9.91 -2.09
C GLY A 66 1.03 8.47 -1.86
N GLN A 67 0.70 7.80 -2.95
CA GLN A 67 0.34 6.38 -2.96
C GLN A 67 1.35 5.56 -3.76
N VAL A 68 1.71 4.38 -3.24
CA VAL A 68 2.45 3.38 -4.00
C VAL A 68 1.50 2.76 -5.04
N LEU A 69 1.65 3.14 -6.31
CA LEU A 69 0.78 2.72 -7.42
C LEU A 69 1.17 1.35 -7.95
N ALA A 70 2.47 1.14 -8.09
CA ALA A 70 3.03 -0.10 -8.61
C ALA A 70 4.40 -0.35 -8.00
N VAL A 71 4.75 -1.62 -7.87
CA VAL A 71 6.11 -2.05 -7.53
C VAL A 71 6.56 -3.03 -8.60
N ARG A 72 7.69 -2.73 -9.23
CA ARG A 72 8.34 -3.55 -10.23
C ARG A 72 9.52 -4.27 -9.59
N VAL A 73 9.65 -5.56 -9.84
CA VAL A 73 10.76 -6.37 -9.34
C VAL A 73 11.33 -7.17 -10.50
N THR A 74 12.63 -7.06 -10.72
CA THR A 74 13.33 -7.91 -11.70
C THR A 74 13.90 -9.11 -10.99
N GLY A 75 13.54 -10.30 -11.50
CA GLY A 75 14.04 -11.57 -11.01
C GLY A 75 12.99 -12.65 -10.87
N CYS A 76 13.37 -13.72 -10.20
CA CYS A 76 12.54 -14.91 -9.99
C CYS A 76 12.93 -15.59 -8.69
N SER A 77 12.16 -16.60 -8.28
CA SER A 77 12.46 -17.43 -7.12
C SER A 77 12.81 -18.85 -7.55
N GLN A 78 13.70 -19.47 -6.80
CA GLN A 78 14.13 -20.84 -7.05
C GLN A 78 14.10 -21.64 -5.75
N HIS A 79 13.79 -22.92 -5.87
CA HIS A 79 13.96 -23.90 -4.80
C HIS A 79 15.09 -24.83 -5.17
N ASP A 80 15.96 -25.13 -4.22
CA ASP A 80 17.02 -26.11 -4.43
C ASP A 80 16.42 -27.49 -4.73
N ASN A 81 16.63 -27.96 -5.97
CA ASN A 81 16.45 -29.35 -6.41
C ASN A 81 15.09 -29.99 -6.20
N VAL A 82 14.00 -29.25 -6.13
CA VAL A 82 12.68 -29.82 -5.91
C VAL A 82 11.72 -29.51 -7.04
N PRO A 83 11.02 -30.53 -7.60
CA PRO A 83 10.06 -30.33 -8.68
C PRO A 83 8.79 -29.58 -8.26
N GLN A 84 8.58 -29.35 -6.98
CA GLN A 84 7.44 -28.61 -6.46
C GLN A 84 7.69 -27.10 -6.49
N ALA A 85 6.65 -26.34 -6.87
CA ALA A 85 6.73 -24.90 -6.88
C ALA A 85 6.93 -24.37 -5.45
N PRO A 86 7.96 -23.55 -5.19
CA PRO A 86 8.06 -22.87 -3.91
C PRO A 86 6.84 -21.99 -3.69
N GLU A 87 6.30 -21.96 -2.49
CA GLU A 87 5.40 -20.88 -2.09
C GLU A 87 6.22 -19.60 -1.99
N THR A 88 6.15 -18.76 -3.00
CA THR A 88 6.78 -17.45 -2.96
C THR A 88 5.77 -16.46 -2.41
N ARG A 89 6.09 -15.87 -1.27
CA ARG A 89 5.28 -14.80 -0.70
C ARG A 89 6.14 -13.56 -0.62
N LEU A 90 5.81 -12.59 -1.43
CA LEU A 90 6.42 -11.28 -1.41
C LEU A 90 5.37 -10.27 -0.93
N PHE A 91 5.69 -9.52 0.12
CA PHE A 91 4.86 -8.41 0.60
C PHE A 91 5.59 -7.11 0.36
N VAL A 92 4.92 -6.13 -0.23
CA VAL A 92 5.45 -4.76 -0.34
C VAL A 92 5.20 -4.05 0.98
N GLN A 93 6.21 -3.34 1.48
CA GLN A 93 6.13 -2.57 2.72
C GLN A 93 6.48 -1.11 2.49
N VAL A 94 5.77 -0.24 3.20
CA VAL A 94 6.20 1.14 3.42
C VAL A 94 6.90 1.19 4.77
N LEU A 95 8.15 1.64 4.76
CA LEU A 95 9.05 1.69 5.91
C LEU A 95 9.39 3.15 6.20
N GLN A 96 9.09 3.61 7.41
CA GLN A 96 9.46 4.93 7.89
C GLN A 96 10.75 4.87 8.68
N PRO A 97 11.86 5.45 8.18
CA PRO A 97 13.11 5.57 8.93
C PRO A 97 12.89 6.37 10.21
N GLN A 98 13.43 5.90 11.31
CA GLN A 98 13.37 6.54 12.62
C GLN A 98 14.72 7.14 12.99
N GLY A 99 14.72 8.14 13.89
CA GLY A 99 15.93 8.80 14.35
C GLY A 99 16.92 7.90 15.11
N ASP A 100 16.49 6.74 15.59
CA ASP A 100 17.32 5.72 16.25
C ASP A 100 17.94 4.70 15.26
N GLY A 101 17.77 4.90 13.96
CA GLY A 101 18.24 3.99 12.91
C GLY A 101 17.34 2.79 12.64
N SER A 102 16.25 2.64 13.41
CA SER A 102 15.24 1.63 13.12
C SER A 102 14.30 2.07 11.98
N ASN A 103 13.51 1.13 11.47
CA ASN A 103 12.46 1.38 10.51
C ASN A 103 11.13 0.92 11.10
N LEU A 104 10.13 1.78 11.04
CA LEU A 104 8.75 1.46 11.43
C LEU A 104 8.00 0.96 10.19
N VAL A 105 7.36 -0.20 10.28
CA VAL A 105 6.43 -0.68 9.25
C VAL A 105 5.15 0.14 9.30
N VAL A 106 4.97 1.03 8.33
CA VAL A 106 3.77 1.85 8.19
C VAL A 106 2.62 1.04 7.64
N SER A 107 2.90 0.28 6.57
CA SER A 107 1.92 -0.61 5.95
C SER A 107 2.59 -1.78 5.25
N SER A 108 1.86 -2.90 5.17
CA SER A 108 2.23 -4.07 4.36
C SER A 108 1.10 -4.40 3.40
N SER A 109 1.44 -4.78 2.18
CA SER A 109 0.48 -5.14 1.13
C SER A 109 -0.13 -6.52 1.36
N GLN A 110 -1.07 -6.89 0.50
CA GLN A 110 -1.40 -8.29 0.23
C GLN A 110 -0.18 -9.05 -0.30
N PRO A 111 -0.14 -10.39 -0.15
CA PRO A 111 0.93 -11.20 -0.72
C PRO A 111 0.89 -11.20 -2.25
N PHE A 112 2.06 -11.22 -2.86
CA PHE A 112 2.29 -11.42 -4.28
C PHE A 112 3.19 -12.63 -4.48
N ASP A 113 3.08 -13.28 -5.63
CA ASP A 113 3.91 -14.39 -6.01
C ASP A 113 4.94 -13.94 -7.05
N LEU A 114 6.23 -14.24 -6.80
CA LEU A 114 7.27 -14.10 -7.80
C LEU A 114 7.24 -15.28 -8.78
N PRO A 115 7.57 -15.07 -10.06
CA PRO A 115 7.70 -16.16 -11.00
C PRO A 115 8.81 -17.13 -10.56
N ILE A 116 8.66 -18.40 -10.93
CA ILE A 116 9.64 -19.44 -10.62
C ILE A 116 10.65 -19.48 -11.75
N CYS A 117 11.95 -19.39 -11.41
CA CYS A 117 13.03 -19.47 -12.38
C CYS A 117 12.94 -20.76 -13.21
N GLY A 118 13.09 -20.65 -14.52
CA GLY A 118 13.00 -21.76 -15.48
C GLY A 118 11.57 -22.21 -15.81
N ARG A 119 10.52 -21.65 -15.19
CA ARG A 119 9.13 -21.95 -15.56
C ARG A 119 8.54 -20.82 -16.40
N ALA A 120 7.76 -21.20 -17.42
CA ALA A 120 7.08 -20.27 -18.34
C ALA A 120 8.00 -19.19 -18.94
N GLY A 121 9.29 -19.51 -19.11
CA GLY A 121 10.31 -18.59 -19.61
C GLY A 121 10.83 -17.56 -18.61
N ALA A 122 10.46 -17.68 -17.34
CA ALA A 122 10.97 -16.77 -16.30
C ALA A 122 12.45 -17.03 -16.01
N ASP A 123 13.24 -15.97 -15.95
CA ASP A 123 14.68 -15.97 -15.65
C ASP A 123 15.04 -14.85 -14.66
N HIS A 124 16.31 -14.68 -14.39
CA HIS A 124 16.83 -13.63 -13.51
C HIS A 124 16.62 -12.20 -14.03
N GLY A 125 16.25 -12.03 -15.28
CA GLY A 125 15.89 -10.74 -15.91
C GLY A 125 14.39 -10.51 -16.01
N THR A 126 13.57 -11.46 -15.56
CA THR A 126 12.11 -11.37 -15.67
C THR A 126 11.56 -10.22 -14.81
N LEU A 127 10.86 -9.29 -15.45
CA LEU A 127 10.23 -8.15 -14.80
C LEU A 127 8.80 -8.49 -14.40
N SER A 128 8.53 -8.41 -13.10
CA SER A 128 7.18 -8.54 -12.53
C SER A 128 6.67 -7.19 -12.05
N THR A 129 5.38 -6.92 -12.25
CA THR A 129 4.73 -5.70 -11.76
C THR A 129 3.60 -6.06 -10.82
N PHE A 130 3.64 -5.50 -9.63
CA PHE A 130 2.66 -5.68 -8.56
C PHE A 130 1.94 -4.36 -8.29
N SER A 131 0.65 -4.42 -7.99
CA SER A 131 -0.15 -3.26 -7.62
C SER A 131 -0.61 -3.40 -6.17
N PRO A 132 0.13 -2.83 -5.22
CA PRO A 132 -0.29 -2.82 -3.82
C PRO A 132 -1.60 -2.05 -3.65
N SER A 133 -2.48 -2.53 -2.78
CA SER A 133 -3.73 -1.84 -2.50
C SER A 133 -3.56 -0.86 -1.34
N ASP A 134 -3.96 0.39 -1.57
CA ASP A 134 -4.14 1.39 -0.51
C ASP A 134 -2.90 1.64 0.37
N GLN A 135 -1.69 1.61 -0.20
CA GLN A 135 -0.46 1.95 0.51
C GLN A 135 -0.12 3.42 0.34
N CYS A 136 -0.32 4.21 1.39
CA CYS A 136 0.18 5.58 1.47
C CYS A 136 1.65 5.59 1.90
N ILE A 137 2.40 6.52 1.33
CA ILE A 137 3.81 6.76 1.62
C ILE A 137 4.00 8.26 1.90
N SER A 138 4.84 8.60 2.85
CA SER A 138 5.23 9.98 3.17
C SER A 138 6.61 10.30 2.59
N ARG A 139 6.91 11.58 2.45
CA ARG A 139 8.27 12.01 2.08
C ARG A 139 9.30 11.43 3.06
N GLY A 140 10.38 10.87 2.52
CA GLY A 140 11.45 10.25 3.29
C GLY A 140 11.22 8.79 3.66
N ASP A 141 10.00 8.26 3.48
CA ASP A 141 9.73 6.83 3.63
C ASP A 141 10.42 6.02 2.52
N ARG A 142 10.64 4.75 2.79
CA ARG A 142 11.17 3.77 1.83
C ARG A 142 10.09 2.77 1.44
N VAL A 143 10.22 2.22 0.25
CA VAL A 143 9.51 1.00 -0.13
C VAL A 143 10.47 -0.16 -0.01
N GLY A 144 10.03 -1.19 0.67
CA GLY A 144 10.76 -2.45 0.82
C GLY A 144 9.88 -3.63 0.48
N VAL A 145 10.45 -4.81 0.57
CA VAL A 145 9.72 -6.07 0.42
C VAL A 145 10.06 -7.01 1.57
N VAL A 146 9.09 -7.81 1.98
CA VAL A 146 9.34 -8.99 2.82
C VAL A 146 9.20 -10.21 1.94
N VAL A 147 10.25 -11.04 1.93
CA VAL A 147 10.24 -12.34 1.26
C VAL A 147 10.06 -13.45 2.30
N GLY A 148 9.16 -14.39 2.03
CA GLY A 148 8.94 -15.54 2.89
C GLY A 148 10.16 -16.45 2.93
N GLY A 149 10.62 -16.84 4.13
CA GLY A 149 11.85 -17.61 4.33
C GLY A 149 11.64 -19.11 4.35
N GLN A 150 10.55 -19.56 4.94
CA GLN A 150 10.28 -21.01 5.07
C GLN A 150 9.19 -21.47 4.11
N THR A 151 9.50 -22.53 3.38
CA THR A 151 8.49 -23.35 2.70
C THR A 151 8.34 -24.66 3.50
N PRO A 152 7.12 -25.07 3.89
CA PRO A 152 6.92 -26.32 4.63
C PRO A 152 7.60 -27.52 3.94
N GLY A 153 8.40 -28.28 4.70
CA GLY A 153 9.15 -29.43 4.18
C GLY A 153 10.53 -29.12 3.61
N TYR A 154 10.95 -27.83 3.57
CA TYR A 154 12.24 -27.42 3.01
C TYR A 154 13.04 -26.59 4.00
N PRO A 155 14.04 -27.18 4.69
CA PRO A 155 14.79 -26.49 5.74
C PRO A 155 15.65 -25.32 5.23
N ASN A 156 16.02 -25.33 3.96
CA ASN A 156 16.87 -24.31 3.36
C ASN A 156 16.10 -23.09 2.83
N GLY A 157 14.76 -23.12 2.88
CA GLY A 157 13.91 -22.02 2.42
C GLY A 157 13.92 -21.83 0.90
N THR A 158 13.34 -20.73 0.46
CA THR A 158 13.31 -20.31 -0.95
C THR A 158 14.46 -19.36 -1.24
N GLN A 159 15.11 -19.51 -2.39
CA GLN A 159 16.07 -18.57 -2.92
C GLN A 159 15.35 -17.52 -3.77
N TYR A 160 15.64 -16.26 -3.52
CA TYR A 160 15.10 -15.14 -4.28
C TYR A 160 16.23 -14.48 -5.06
N PHE A 161 16.17 -14.54 -6.38
CA PHE A 161 17.05 -13.81 -7.27
C PHE A 161 16.39 -12.48 -7.62
N ILE A 162 16.52 -11.50 -6.75
CA ILE A 162 15.94 -10.16 -6.89
C ILE A 162 16.97 -9.06 -6.57
N ALA A 163 18.25 -9.44 -6.49
CA ALA A 163 19.34 -8.52 -6.21
C ALA A 163 20.52 -8.76 -7.15
N ARG A 164 21.36 -7.75 -7.31
CA ARG A 164 22.62 -7.82 -8.07
C ARG A 164 23.77 -7.22 -7.28
N SER A 165 25.00 -7.58 -7.67
CA SER A 165 26.18 -6.84 -7.24
C SER A 165 26.22 -5.50 -7.97
N SER A 166 26.36 -4.41 -7.22
CA SER A 166 26.36 -3.04 -7.75
C SER A 166 27.27 -2.18 -6.84
N PRO A 167 28.47 -1.80 -7.28
CA PRO A 167 29.39 -1.01 -6.48
C PRO A 167 28.77 0.30 -6.00
N GLY A 168 28.89 0.60 -4.71
CA GLY A 168 28.32 1.77 -4.07
C GLY A 168 26.83 1.65 -3.73
N ALA A 169 26.15 0.55 -4.07
CA ALA A 169 24.81 0.26 -3.57
C ALA A 169 24.85 -0.27 -2.14
N SER A 170 23.75 -0.12 -1.43
CA SER A 170 23.58 -0.75 -0.11
C SER A 170 22.14 -1.25 0.04
N LEU A 171 21.99 -2.56 0.18
CA LEU A 171 20.74 -3.23 0.49
C LEU A 171 20.63 -3.44 1.98
N GLY A 172 19.56 -2.99 2.60
CA GLY A 172 19.25 -3.29 3.99
C GLY A 172 18.48 -4.60 4.11
N ALA A 173 18.89 -5.47 5.03
CA ALA A 173 18.21 -6.73 5.30
C ALA A 173 17.96 -6.94 6.79
N PHE A 174 16.79 -7.48 7.14
CA PHE A 174 16.47 -7.94 8.49
C PHE A 174 15.71 -9.25 8.41
N SER A 175 16.22 -10.28 9.08
CA SER A 175 15.60 -11.62 9.14
C SER A 175 14.94 -11.86 10.49
N GLY A 176 13.69 -12.28 10.47
CA GLY A 176 12.88 -12.59 11.65
C GLY A 176 11.41 -12.74 11.26
N ASN A 177 10.63 -13.48 12.02
CA ASN A 177 9.22 -13.67 11.74
C ASN A 177 8.38 -12.45 12.20
N GLY A 178 7.30 -12.16 11.50
CA GLY A 178 6.32 -11.15 11.90
C GLY A 178 6.54 -9.73 11.37
N GLN A 179 7.52 -9.50 10.48
CA GLN A 179 7.78 -8.18 9.89
C GLN A 179 6.65 -7.64 9.00
N THR A 180 5.68 -8.45 8.67
CA THR A 180 4.50 -8.00 7.90
C THR A 180 3.46 -7.24 8.74
N VAL A 181 3.71 -7.12 10.04
CA VAL A 181 2.78 -6.45 10.97
C VAL A 181 3.02 -4.95 10.98
N ASN A 182 1.98 -4.17 10.65
CA ASN A 182 2.01 -2.72 10.75
C ASN A 182 2.31 -2.30 12.22
N GLY A 183 3.19 -1.32 12.40
CA GLY A 183 3.67 -0.87 13.69
C GLY A 183 4.89 -1.64 14.22
N SER A 184 5.32 -2.71 13.58
CA SER A 184 6.58 -3.39 13.91
C SER A 184 7.77 -2.49 13.64
N ARG A 185 8.83 -2.63 14.44
CA ARG A 185 10.10 -1.92 14.27
C ARG A 185 11.25 -2.90 14.15
N PHE A 186 12.18 -2.60 13.27
CA PHE A 186 13.41 -3.36 13.09
C PHE A 186 14.52 -2.51 12.48
N THR A 187 15.77 -2.92 12.69
CA THR A 187 16.93 -2.28 12.08
C THR A 187 17.42 -3.11 10.91
N LEU A 188 17.57 -2.48 9.76
CA LEU A 188 18.11 -3.10 8.56
C LEU A 188 19.64 -3.15 8.67
N ALA A 189 20.20 -4.36 8.60
CA ALA A 189 21.64 -4.54 8.48
C ALA A 189 22.08 -4.29 7.03
N PRO A 190 23.05 -3.39 6.78
CA PRO A 190 23.48 -3.09 5.41
C PRO A 190 24.28 -4.24 4.79
N LEU A 191 23.98 -4.56 3.54
CA LEU A 191 24.74 -5.41 2.64
C LEU A 191 25.36 -4.49 1.60
N ALA A 192 26.68 -4.25 1.72
CA ALA A 192 27.40 -3.38 0.81
C ALA A 192 27.44 -3.96 -0.61
N ASP A 193 27.58 -3.09 -1.59
CA ASP A 193 27.71 -3.41 -3.01
C ASP A 193 26.59 -4.33 -3.53
N THR A 194 25.44 -4.25 -2.89
CA THR A 194 24.27 -5.03 -3.26
C THR A 194 23.09 -4.11 -3.53
N GLU A 195 22.47 -4.27 -4.69
CA GLU A 195 21.30 -3.54 -5.12
C GLU A 195 20.08 -4.45 -5.20
N LEU A 196 18.98 -4.02 -4.59
CA LEU A 196 17.68 -4.66 -4.76
C LEU A 196 17.07 -4.20 -6.08
N LEU A 197 16.85 -5.10 -7.01
CA LEU A 197 16.24 -4.80 -8.31
C LEU A 197 14.72 -4.58 -8.16
N MET A 198 14.39 -3.55 -7.42
CA MET A 198 13.02 -3.14 -7.15
C MET A 198 12.85 -1.65 -7.39
N GLN A 199 11.77 -1.28 -8.06
CA GLN A 199 11.35 0.09 -8.31
C GLN A 199 9.90 0.28 -7.87
N ALA A 200 9.60 1.33 -7.15
CA ALA A 200 8.24 1.70 -6.78
C ALA A 200 7.83 3.01 -7.46
N ALA A 201 6.66 3.00 -8.07
CA ALA A 201 6.02 4.18 -8.64
C ALA A 201 5.11 4.82 -7.60
N ILE A 202 5.36 6.09 -7.28
CA ILE A 202 4.63 6.88 -6.29
C ILE A 202 3.79 7.92 -7.03
N GLY A 203 2.49 7.86 -6.89
CA GLY A 203 1.56 8.86 -7.43
C GLY A 203 1.15 9.87 -6.36
N SER A 204 1.10 11.15 -6.75
CA SER A 204 0.62 12.25 -5.90
C SER A 204 -0.57 12.95 -6.54
N GLY A 205 -1.38 13.65 -5.74
CA GLY A 205 -2.53 14.39 -6.25
C GLY A 205 -3.59 13.51 -6.91
N ALA A 206 -3.95 13.80 -8.17
CA ALA A 206 -4.97 13.07 -8.93
C ALA A 206 -4.60 11.60 -9.22
N ASP A 207 -3.31 11.28 -9.24
CA ASP A 207 -2.81 9.91 -9.43
C ASP A 207 -2.78 9.11 -8.12
N SER A 208 -3.28 9.66 -7.02
CA SER A 208 -3.43 8.98 -5.73
C SER A 208 -4.89 8.61 -5.47
N PRO A 209 -5.42 7.53 -6.06
CA PRO A 209 -6.85 7.18 -6.01
C PRO A 209 -7.36 6.83 -4.61
N SER A 210 -6.50 6.55 -3.65
CA SER A 210 -6.89 6.21 -2.27
C SER A 210 -6.91 7.41 -1.31
N GLY A 211 -6.68 8.64 -1.79
CA GLY A 211 -6.73 9.83 -0.96
C GLY A 211 -5.54 9.95 0.00
N CYS A 212 -4.41 9.35 -0.35
CA CYS A 212 -3.14 9.61 0.31
C CYS A 212 -2.80 11.09 0.13
N THR A 213 -2.58 11.83 1.21
CA THR A 213 -2.20 13.24 1.15
C THR A 213 -0.80 13.35 0.54
N SER A 214 -0.69 14.13 -0.54
CA SER A 214 0.59 14.62 -0.98
C SER A 214 1.06 15.65 0.05
N ASP A 215 2.27 15.50 0.58
CA ASP A 215 2.95 16.58 1.27
C ASP A 215 3.15 17.70 0.22
N ALA A 216 2.29 18.70 0.26
CA ALA A 216 2.48 19.87 -0.58
C ALA A 216 3.89 20.42 -0.28
N PRO A 217 4.70 20.77 -1.32
CA PRO A 217 5.99 21.39 -1.11
C PRO A 217 5.78 22.66 -0.31
N GLY A 218 6.30 22.66 0.94
CA GLY A 218 6.00 23.58 1.99
C GLY A 218 5.97 25.05 1.58
N GLY A 219 4.83 25.65 1.76
CA GLY A 219 4.73 27.05 2.08
C GLY A 219 5.24 27.21 3.52
N GLY A 220 6.47 27.71 3.68
CA GLY A 220 6.99 28.14 4.96
C GLY A 220 6.11 29.24 5.56
N GLY A 221 5.41 28.92 6.60
CA GLY A 221 4.63 29.80 7.45
C GLY A 221 4.87 29.41 8.89
N GLY A 222 5.80 30.15 9.55
CA GLY A 222 6.05 30.04 10.96
C GLY A 222 4.83 30.50 11.76
N GLY A 223 4.59 29.89 12.89
CA GLY A 223 3.60 30.32 13.86
C GLY A 223 3.51 29.32 14.99
N GLY A 224 4.17 29.65 16.10
CA GLY A 224 4.25 28.86 17.33
C GLY A 224 2.90 28.71 18.02
N GLY A 225 2.88 27.79 18.97
CA GLY A 225 1.82 27.64 19.95
C GLY A 225 1.74 26.23 20.47
N GLY A 226 2.27 26.03 21.67
CA GLY A 226 2.26 24.77 22.40
C GLY A 226 0.85 24.30 22.76
N GLY A 227 0.75 23.01 22.94
CA GLY A 227 -0.43 22.34 23.46
C GLY A 227 -0.25 20.83 23.38
N GLY A 228 0.30 20.21 24.40
CA GLY A 228 0.31 18.76 24.58
C GLY A 228 -1.11 18.22 24.65
N GLY A 229 -1.52 17.50 23.64
CA GLY A 229 -2.71 16.69 23.61
C GLY A 229 -2.35 15.37 22.95
N SER A 230 -2.42 14.27 23.67
CA SER A 230 -2.40 12.91 23.16
C SER A 230 -3.60 12.73 22.23
N GLY A 231 -3.47 13.16 20.97
CA GLY A 231 -4.47 13.05 19.94
C GLY A 231 -4.62 11.58 19.53
N GLY A 232 -5.62 10.89 20.07
CA GLY A 232 -6.06 9.62 19.55
C GLY A 232 -6.39 9.79 18.06
N THR A 233 -5.66 9.09 17.19
CA THR A 233 -5.91 9.06 15.75
C THR A 233 -7.31 8.50 15.51
N GLY A 234 -8.23 9.35 15.07
CA GLY A 234 -9.59 8.96 14.73
C GLY A 234 -9.61 7.97 13.57
N PRO A 235 -10.73 7.26 13.36
CA PRO A 235 -10.88 6.31 12.28
C PRO A 235 -10.78 7.02 10.95
N THR A 236 -9.99 6.44 10.05
CA THR A 236 -9.87 6.83 8.63
C THR A 236 -10.57 5.82 7.74
N ALA A 237 -10.65 6.09 6.44
CA ALA A 237 -11.17 5.12 5.47
C ALA A 237 -10.38 3.81 5.47
N ALA A 238 -9.09 3.85 5.80
CA ALA A 238 -8.19 2.69 5.89
C ALA A 238 -8.32 1.91 7.21
N SER A 239 -9.09 2.39 8.19
CA SER A 239 -9.27 1.72 9.48
C SER A 239 -10.07 0.40 9.40
N LEU A 240 -10.81 0.17 8.32
CA LEU A 240 -11.49 -1.09 8.06
C LEU A 240 -10.92 -1.79 6.84
N VAL A 241 -10.75 -3.10 6.93
CA VAL A 241 -10.29 -3.96 5.83
C VAL A 241 -11.16 -5.22 5.73
N VAL A 242 -11.27 -5.77 4.52
CA VAL A 242 -11.80 -7.12 4.34
C VAL A 242 -10.66 -8.10 4.57
N ALA A 243 -10.63 -8.73 5.74
CA ALA A 243 -9.54 -9.61 6.16
C ALA A 243 -9.52 -10.96 5.42
N LYS A 244 -10.71 -11.43 4.96
CA LYS A 244 -10.84 -12.65 4.15
C LYS A 244 -11.96 -12.49 3.14
N PRO A 245 -11.87 -13.15 1.97
CA PRO A 245 -13.00 -13.21 1.02
C PRO A 245 -14.25 -13.70 1.71
N ALA A 246 -15.40 -13.08 1.38
CA ALA A 246 -16.65 -13.51 1.94
C ALA A 246 -17.09 -14.86 1.35
N THR A 247 -17.58 -15.73 2.21
CA THR A 247 -18.12 -17.04 1.81
C THR A 247 -19.61 -17.08 2.08
N ALA A 248 -20.34 -17.81 1.24
CA ALA A 248 -21.75 -18.01 1.43
C ALA A 248 -22.09 -19.50 1.41
N THR A 249 -22.92 -19.92 2.36
CA THR A 249 -23.43 -21.29 2.40
C THR A 249 -24.45 -21.55 1.26
N ARG A 250 -24.71 -22.80 0.95
CA ARG A 250 -25.79 -23.20 0.00
C ARG A 250 -27.15 -22.62 0.35
N ARG A 251 -27.43 -22.39 1.63
CA ARG A 251 -28.68 -21.77 2.14
C ARG A 251 -28.71 -20.25 1.99
N GLY A 252 -27.68 -19.63 1.40
CA GLY A 252 -27.62 -18.18 1.16
C GLY A 252 -27.25 -17.34 2.39
N LYS A 253 -26.78 -17.94 3.48
CA LYS A 253 -26.14 -17.22 4.58
C LYS A 253 -24.71 -16.89 4.16
N ALA A 254 -24.34 -15.63 4.20
CA ALA A 254 -22.98 -15.18 3.86
C ALA A 254 -22.31 -14.56 5.09
N THR A 255 -21.01 -14.75 5.20
CA THR A 255 -20.15 -14.12 6.22
C THR A 255 -19.00 -13.39 5.54
N VAL A 256 -18.59 -12.29 6.15
CA VAL A 256 -17.40 -11.52 5.74
C VAL A 256 -16.54 -11.27 6.96
N ALA A 257 -15.23 -11.48 6.84
CA ALA A 257 -14.29 -11.13 7.88
C ALA A 257 -13.86 -9.66 7.68
N ILE A 258 -14.20 -8.81 8.64
CA ILE A 258 -13.83 -7.40 8.67
C ILE A 258 -12.77 -7.21 9.76
N GLY A 259 -11.63 -6.62 9.40
CA GLY A 259 -10.56 -6.23 10.32
C GLY A 259 -10.63 -4.75 10.65
N CYS A 260 -10.25 -4.41 11.90
CA CYS A 260 -10.07 -3.05 12.38
C CYS A 260 -8.59 -2.76 12.57
N LYS A 261 -8.06 -1.78 11.83
CA LYS A 261 -6.64 -1.36 11.89
C LYS A 261 -6.36 -0.28 12.96
N LEU A 262 -7.32 0.08 13.79
CA LEU A 262 -7.07 0.97 14.93
C LEU A 262 -6.19 0.27 15.97
N PRO A 263 -5.46 1.02 16.82
CA PRO A 263 -4.69 0.46 17.91
C PRO A 263 -5.51 -0.41 18.85
N ALA A 264 -4.85 -1.33 19.55
CA ALA A 264 -5.47 -2.10 20.62
C ALA A 264 -6.06 -1.16 21.69
N GLY A 265 -7.29 -1.46 22.15
CA GLY A 265 -8.05 -0.60 23.05
C GLY A 265 -9.07 0.31 22.35
N ASP A 266 -8.95 0.52 21.03
CA ASP A 266 -9.96 1.17 20.23
C ASP A 266 -10.96 0.17 19.63
N THR A 267 -12.04 0.66 19.03
CA THR A 267 -13.06 -0.18 18.41
C THR A 267 -13.58 0.50 17.15
N CYS A 268 -13.53 -0.20 16.01
CA CYS A 268 -14.21 0.19 14.80
C CYS A 268 -15.68 -0.20 14.87
N ARG A 269 -16.59 0.77 14.96
CA ARG A 269 -18.05 0.55 14.79
C ARG A 269 -18.43 0.99 13.39
N PHE A 270 -19.12 0.15 12.63
CA PHE A 270 -19.42 0.45 11.24
C PHE A 270 -20.80 -0.06 10.80
N ALA A 271 -21.31 0.60 9.75
CA ALA A 271 -22.47 0.18 9.01
C ALA A 271 -22.19 0.36 7.51
N LEU A 272 -22.11 -0.75 6.79
CA LEU A 272 -21.72 -0.78 5.38
C LEU A 272 -22.82 -1.41 4.53
N VAL A 273 -22.94 -0.91 3.32
CA VAL A 273 -23.88 -1.42 2.29
C VAL A 273 -23.06 -1.91 1.10
N LEU A 274 -23.31 -3.12 0.66
CA LEU A 274 -22.73 -3.68 -0.55
C LEU A 274 -23.52 -3.24 -1.78
N PHE A 275 -22.83 -2.60 -2.71
CA PHE A 275 -23.40 -2.16 -3.99
C PHE A 275 -22.82 -3.00 -5.14
N ARG A 276 -23.68 -3.33 -6.10
CA ARG A 276 -23.30 -3.81 -7.43
C ARG A 276 -23.80 -2.79 -8.46
N GLY A 277 -22.87 -1.96 -8.97
CA GLY A 277 -23.27 -0.75 -9.67
C GLY A 277 -24.08 0.17 -8.75
N LYS A 278 -25.29 0.54 -9.15
CA LYS A 278 -26.20 1.38 -8.35
C LYS A 278 -27.12 0.56 -7.40
N ALA A 279 -27.17 -0.75 -7.54
CA ALA A 279 -28.08 -1.61 -6.78
C ALA A 279 -27.51 -1.97 -5.40
N ARG A 280 -28.27 -1.75 -4.35
CA ARG A 280 -27.98 -2.21 -2.98
C ARG A 280 -28.30 -3.71 -2.92
N ILE A 281 -27.33 -4.55 -2.53
CA ILE A 281 -27.47 -6.01 -2.58
C ILE A 281 -27.23 -6.70 -1.24
N ALA A 282 -26.53 -6.05 -0.32
CA ALA A 282 -26.33 -6.55 1.04
C ALA A 282 -26.00 -5.44 2.03
N THR A 283 -26.08 -5.78 3.33
CA THR A 283 -25.62 -4.92 4.43
C THR A 283 -24.79 -5.72 5.42
N VAL A 284 -23.83 -5.07 6.04
CA VAL A 284 -23.08 -5.58 7.19
C VAL A 284 -22.88 -4.44 8.18
N ALA A 285 -23.12 -4.71 9.46
CA ALA A 285 -22.85 -3.77 10.53
C ALA A 285 -22.26 -4.52 11.71
N GLY A 286 -21.45 -3.84 12.49
CA GLY A 286 -20.82 -4.45 13.66
C GLY A 286 -19.80 -3.54 14.33
N ALA A 287 -19.13 -4.15 15.31
CA ALA A 287 -18.02 -3.58 16.03
C ALA A 287 -16.87 -4.60 16.06
N VAL A 288 -15.65 -4.14 15.75
CA VAL A 288 -14.43 -4.95 15.78
C VAL A 288 -13.40 -4.21 16.60
N PRO A 289 -12.79 -4.85 17.62
CA PRO A 289 -11.69 -4.25 18.36
C PRO A 289 -10.50 -3.92 17.46
N GLY A 290 -9.73 -2.92 17.84
CA GLY A 290 -8.51 -2.52 17.15
C GLY A 290 -7.49 -3.66 17.12
N GLY A 291 -6.85 -3.85 15.97
CA GLY A 291 -5.93 -4.94 15.71
C GLY A 291 -6.57 -6.29 15.44
N GLU A 292 -7.90 -6.43 15.58
CA GLU A 292 -8.62 -7.70 15.39
C GLU A 292 -9.35 -7.76 14.05
N ALA A 293 -9.73 -8.99 13.65
CA ALA A 293 -10.67 -9.27 12.57
C ALA A 293 -11.76 -10.21 13.05
N ARG A 294 -13.02 -9.91 12.69
CA ARG A 294 -14.17 -10.72 13.06
C ARG A 294 -15.02 -11.12 11.85
N ALA A 295 -15.48 -12.36 11.87
CA ALA A 295 -16.44 -12.84 10.88
C ALA A 295 -17.84 -12.34 11.24
N LEU A 296 -18.45 -11.58 10.33
CA LEU A 296 -19.73 -10.92 10.53
C LEU A 296 -20.78 -11.40 9.50
N PRO A 297 -22.05 -11.50 9.87
CA PRO A 297 -23.09 -11.90 8.94
C PRO A 297 -23.33 -10.80 7.90
N LEU A 298 -23.22 -11.17 6.62
CA LEU A 298 -23.58 -10.33 5.50
C LEU A 298 -25.05 -10.58 5.13
N ARG A 299 -25.91 -9.61 5.39
CA ARG A 299 -27.38 -9.73 5.14
C ARG A 299 -27.68 -9.41 3.68
N LEU A 300 -27.84 -10.47 2.87
CA LEU A 300 -28.20 -10.35 1.46
C LEU A 300 -29.70 -10.08 1.30
N ASN A 301 -30.05 -9.10 0.50
CA ASN A 301 -31.43 -8.88 0.06
C ASN A 301 -31.81 -9.85 -1.09
N LYS A 302 -33.05 -9.75 -1.64
CA LYS A 302 -33.55 -10.61 -2.73
C LYS A 302 -32.63 -10.56 -3.95
N ALA A 303 -32.14 -9.38 -4.34
CA ALA A 303 -31.22 -9.19 -5.48
C ALA A 303 -29.84 -9.80 -5.21
N GLY A 304 -29.28 -9.63 -3.99
CA GLY A 304 -28.02 -10.23 -3.57
C GLY A 304 -28.07 -11.75 -3.57
N LYS A 305 -29.16 -12.34 -3.04
CA LYS A 305 -29.40 -13.79 -3.08
C LYS A 305 -29.50 -14.32 -4.51
N ALA A 306 -30.22 -13.61 -5.40
CA ALA A 306 -30.32 -13.98 -6.81
C ALA A 306 -28.98 -13.89 -7.54
N ALA A 307 -28.18 -12.87 -7.27
CA ALA A 307 -26.84 -12.73 -7.84
C ALA A 307 -25.90 -13.85 -7.37
N LEU A 308 -25.95 -14.23 -6.08
CA LEU A 308 -25.14 -15.30 -5.52
C LEU A 308 -25.51 -16.69 -6.07
N ARG A 309 -26.78 -16.94 -6.37
CA ARG A 309 -27.22 -18.19 -7.00
C ARG A 309 -26.56 -18.43 -8.36
N ARG A 310 -26.15 -17.36 -9.07
CA ARG A 310 -25.41 -17.40 -10.32
C ARG A 310 -23.90 -17.62 -10.15
N GLY A 311 -23.43 -17.95 -8.92
CA GLY A 311 -22.10 -18.40 -8.57
C GLY A 311 -21.28 -17.37 -7.81
N ARG A 312 -21.00 -16.17 -8.33
CA ARG A 312 -20.14 -15.16 -7.74
C ARG A 312 -20.83 -13.80 -7.64
N LEU A 313 -20.67 -13.17 -6.49
CA LEU A 313 -21.15 -11.82 -6.25
C LEU A 313 -19.96 -10.92 -5.95
N ALA A 314 -19.69 -9.95 -6.81
CA ALA A 314 -18.70 -8.92 -6.59
C ALA A 314 -19.37 -7.55 -6.47
N GLY A 315 -18.81 -6.68 -5.62
CA GLY A 315 -19.33 -5.34 -5.40
C GLY A 315 -18.43 -4.50 -4.50
N THR A 316 -18.90 -3.29 -4.19
CA THR A 316 -18.22 -2.37 -3.28
C THR A 316 -19.04 -2.17 -2.02
N LEU A 317 -18.48 -2.47 -0.85
CA LEU A 317 -19.03 -2.09 0.46
C LEU A 317 -18.75 -0.60 0.67
N ARG A 318 -19.80 0.18 0.88
CA ARG A 318 -19.72 1.62 1.18
C ARG A 318 -20.46 1.92 2.46
N GLY A 319 -19.94 2.86 3.24
CA GLY A 319 -20.58 3.28 4.48
C GLY A 319 -19.66 4.05 5.36
N THR A 320 -19.87 3.97 6.66
CA THR A 320 -19.11 4.74 7.64
C THR A 320 -18.53 3.84 8.72
N VAL A 321 -17.32 4.19 9.15
CA VAL A 321 -16.69 3.68 10.35
C VAL A 321 -16.60 4.79 11.40
N ARG A 322 -16.83 4.43 12.65
CA ARG A 322 -16.67 5.30 13.82
C ARG A 322 -15.70 4.65 14.79
N GLY A 323 -14.86 5.45 15.43
CA GLY A 323 -13.97 5.07 16.51
C GLY A 323 -13.83 6.22 17.49
N ARG A 324 -12.94 6.10 18.47
CA ARG A 324 -12.76 7.07 19.56
C ARG A 324 -12.48 8.49 19.05
N GLY A 325 -11.77 8.65 17.93
CA GLY A 325 -11.35 9.94 17.39
C GLY A 325 -12.25 10.52 16.29
N GLY A 326 -13.42 9.88 15.95
CA GLY A 326 -14.31 10.46 14.93
C GLY A 326 -15.01 9.45 14.03
N LYS A 327 -15.34 9.89 12.82
CA LYS A 327 -16.08 9.14 11.80
C LYS A 327 -15.42 9.31 10.44
N ALA A 328 -15.30 8.22 9.70
CA ALA A 328 -14.81 8.23 8.31
C ALA A 328 -15.75 7.48 7.37
N THR A 329 -15.74 7.84 6.10
CA THR A 329 -16.42 7.09 5.03
C THR A 329 -15.47 6.06 4.47
N VAL A 330 -15.97 4.85 4.24
CA VAL A 330 -15.18 3.73 3.70
C VAL A 330 -15.81 3.17 2.43
N ALA A 331 -14.94 2.68 1.52
CA ALA A 331 -15.33 1.96 0.32
C ALA A 331 -14.40 0.75 0.15
N LEU A 332 -14.91 -0.47 0.35
CA LEU A 332 -14.13 -1.71 0.31
C LEU A 332 -14.64 -2.60 -0.82
N ARG A 333 -13.76 -3.14 -1.65
CA ARG A 333 -14.13 -4.16 -2.63
C ARG A 333 -14.39 -5.49 -1.93
N LEU A 334 -15.48 -6.15 -2.28
CA LEU A 334 -15.87 -7.44 -1.73
C LEU A 334 -16.27 -8.40 -2.83
N THR A 335 -15.71 -9.60 -2.78
CA THR A 335 -16.16 -10.74 -3.57
C THR A 335 -16.74 -11.79 -2.62
N VAL A 336 -17.94 -12.26 -2.91
CA VAL A 336 -18.60 -13.35 -2.18
C VAL A 336 -18.64 -14.57 -3.09
N THR A 337 -18.04 -15.66 -2.65
CA THR A 337 -18.07 -16.94 -3.36
C THR A 337 -19.03 -17.89 -2.67
N ARG A 338 -19.70 -18.73 -3.46
CA ARG A 338 -20.54 -19.81 -2.91
C ARG A 338 -19.61 -20.93 -2.46
N GLY A 339 -19.69 -21.31 -1.18
CA GLY A 339 -19.05 -22.53 -0.68
C GLY A 339 -19.58 -23.77 -1.39
N ARG A 340 -18.69 -24.73 -1.64
CA ARG A 340 -19.00 -26.05 -2.19
C ARG A 340 -19.77 -26.90 -1.21
#